data_19ed2fcc2a335fd2eeea745d262ab2be
#
_entry.id   19ed2fcc2a335fd2eeea745d262ab2be
#
_cell.length_a   1.000
_cell.length_b   1.000
_cell.length_c   1.000
_cell.angle_alpha   90.00
_cell.angle_beta   90.00
_cell.angle_gamma   90.00
#
_symmetry.space_group_name_H-M   'P 1'
#
loop_
_entity.id
_entity.type
_entity.pdbx_description
1 polymer ?
#
loop_
_entity_poly.entity_id
_entity_poly.type
_entity_poly.pdbx_seq_one_letter_code
_entity_poly.pdbx_strand_id
1 'polypeptide(L)'
;MKKNHWIAASALACMLALAPSSVEAENKVDNKRPPVAERNFTSKAVEQLIKEVSKAIQDPKLREMFQNCYPNTLDTTVKFQMNGKKPDTFVITGDIDAMWLRDSSAQLWPYLVLMEGDKELQTLIAGLINR
;
A
#
# COMPACT_ATOMS: atom_id res chain seq x y z
N MET A 1 37.19 -38.45 61.95
CA MET A 1 37.71 -37.65 60.83
C MET A 1 36.60 -37.54 59.80
N LYS A 2 35.79 -36.42 59.76
CA LYS A 2 34.69 -36.21 58.88
C LYS A 2 35.09 -35.19 57.81
N LYS A 3 35.11 -35.58 56.58
CA LYS A 3 35.50 -34.75 55.43
C LYS A 3 34.25 -34.10 54.86
N ASN A 4 34.32 -32.79 54.74
CA ASN A 4 33.28 -31.94 54.21
C ASN A 4 33.24 -32.04 52.68
N HIS A 5 32.12 -32.44 52.12
CA HIS A 5 31.80 -32.34 50.68
C HIS A 5 30.62 -31.38 50.48
N TRP A 6 30.91 -30.12 50.54
CA TRP A 6 29.87 -29.10 50.30
C TRP A 6 30.40 -27.86 49.59
N ILE A 7 31.06 -28.00 48.44
CA ILE A 7 31.35 -26.87 47.54
C ILE A 7 31.48 -27.42 46.13
N ALA A 8 30.40 -27.70 45.44
CA ALA A 8 30.41 -27.90 43.96
C ALA A 8 29.00 -27.99 43.36
N ALA A 9 28.08 -27.12 43.73
CA ALA A 9 26.73 -27.12 43.14
C ALA A 9 26.13 -25.73 42.98
N SER A 10 26.90 -24.70 42.70
CA SER A 10 26.35 -23.34 42.57
C SER A 10 26.92 -22.53 41.41
N ALA A 11 27.44 -23.15 40.37
CA ALA A 11 28.04 -22.45 39.24
C ALA A 11 27.41 -22.79 37.87
N LEU A 12 26.25 -23.44 37.82
CA LEU A 12 25.66 -23.86 36.54
C LEU A 12 24.24 -23.34 36.31
N ALA A 13 23.81 -22.28 36.98
CA ALA A 13 22.46 -21.74 36.86
C ALA A 13 22.36 -20.30 36.32
N CYS A 14 23.41 -19.73 35.73
CA CYS A 14 23.41 -18.36 35.22
C CYS A 14 23.75 -18.19 33.73
N MET A 15 23.60 -19.22 32.90
CA MET A 15 23.87 -19.12 31.46
C MET A 15 22.66 -19.46 30.57
N LEU A 16 21.43 -19.22 31.02
CA LEU A 16 20.22 -19.49 30.24
C LEU A 16 19.28 -18.31 30.24
N ALA A 17 19.76 -17.11 29.95
CA ALA A 17 18.85 -15.95 29.73
C ALA A 17 19.50 -14.86 28.88
N LEU A 18 20.10 -15.22 27.77
CA LEU A 18 20.44 -14.30 26.69
C LEU A 18 20.01 -14.92 25.37
N ALA A 19 18.71 -15.27 25.28
CA ALA A 19 18.09 -15.34 23.98
C ALA A 19 18.05 -13.89 23.44
N PRO A 20 18.61 -13.59 22.26
CA PRO A 20 18.30 -12.35 21.62
C PRO A 20 16.79 -12.38 21.33
N SER A 21 16.02 -11.63 22.09
CA SER A 21 14.70 -11.21 21.64
C SER A 21 14.97 -10.43 20.37
N SER A 22 14.84 -11.09 19.23
CA SER A 22 14.59 -10.45 17.96
C SER A 22 13.28 -9.68 18.15
N VAL A 23 13.42 -8.44 18.56
CA VAL A 23 12.37 -7.44 18.40
C VAL A 23 12.29 -7.27 16.88
N GLU A 24 11.52 -8.13 16.22
CA GLU A 24 10.87 -7.76 14.99
C GLU A 24 10.01 -6.56 15.36
N ALA A 25 10.59 -5.38 15.25
CA ALA A 25 9.84 -4.17 15.15
C ALA A 25 8.99 -4.37 13.90
N GLU A 26 7.75 -4.81 14.10
CA GLU A 26 6.72 -4.83 13.09
C GLU A 26 6.67 -3.39 12.60
N ASN A 27 7.30 -3.13 11.45
CA ASN A 27 7.29 -1.84 10.77
C ASN A 27 5.84 -1.60 10.32
N LYS A 28 5.03 -1.16 11.28
CA LYS A 28 3.65 -0.79 11.04
C LYS A 28 3.67 0.39 10.11
N VAL A 29 3.36 0.11 8.85
CA VAL A 29 3.18 1.15 7.83
C VAL A 29 2.11 2.12 8.32
N ASP A 30 2.44 3.39 8.38
CA ASP A 30 1.47 4.46 8.65
C ASP A 30 0.56 4.60 7.41
N ASN A 31 -0.54 3.84 7.41
CA ASN A 31 -1.47 3.82 6.30
C ASN A 31 -2.36 5.07 6.32
N LYS A 32 -2.03 6.03 5.46
CA LYS A 32 -2.77 7.29 5.28
C LYS A 32 -3.86 7.23 4.24
N ARG A 33 -4.08 6.06 3.62
CA ARG A 33 -5.16 5.87 2.66
C ARG A 33 -6.52 5.97 3.35
N PRO A 34 -7.54 6.51 2.69
CA PRO A 34 -8.89 6.49 3.23
C PRO A 34 -9.40 5.04 3.40
N PRO A 35 -10.31 4.80 4.36
CA PRO A 35 -11.00 3.51 4.47
C PRO A 35 -11.59 3.09 3.11
N VAL A 36 -11.64 1.79 2.84
CA VAL A 36 -12.09 1.26 1.54
C VAL A 36 -13.46 1.80 1.12
N ALA A 37 -14.38 1.98 2.07
CA ALA A 37 -15.73 2.50 1.82
C ALA A 37 -15.75 4.00 1.44
N GLU A 38 -14.68 4.73 1.69
CA GLU A 38 -14.56 6.17 1.40
C GLU A 38 -13.72 6.45 0.16
N ARG A 39 -13.16 5.41 -0.47
CA ARG A 39 -12.37 5.55 -1.71
C ARG A 39 -13.28 5.80 -2.89
N ASN A 40 -12.87 6.71 -3.74
CA ASN A 40 -13.62 7.05 -4.96
C ASN A 40 -13.66 5.91 -5.98
N PHE A 41 -12.56 5.14 -6.05
CA PHE A 41 -12.47 3.96 -6.92
C PHE A 41 -11.49 2.93 -6.36
N THR A 42 -11.82 1.66 -6.47
CA THR A 42 -10.97 0.54 -6.05
C THR A 42 -10.79 -0.44 -7.20
N SER A 43 -9.54 -0.75 -7.58
CA SER A 43 -9.18 -1.74 -8.59
C SER A 43 -8.49 -2.92 -7.94
N LYS A 44 -8.95 -4.14 -8.25
CA LYS A 44 -8.33 -5.37 -7.74
C LYS A 44 -6.89 -5.53 -8.24
N ALA A 45 -6.63 -5.17 -9.49
CA ALA A 45 -5.30 -5.25 -10.08
C ALA A 45 -4.32 -4.28 -9.39
N VAL A 46 -4.78 -3.06 -9.07
CA VAL A 46 -3.98 -2.07 -8.33
C VAL A 46 -3.68 -2.55 -6.91
N GLU A 47 -4.67 -3.06 -6.17
CA GLU A 47 -4.47 -3.59 -4.82
C GLU A 47 -3.51 -4.78 -4.81
N GLN A 48 -3.58 -5.64 -5.83
CA GLN A 48 -2.65 -6.76 -5.97
C GLN A 48 -1.21 -6.27 -6.24
N LEU A 49 -1.03 -5.33 -7.17
CA LEU A 49 0.28 -4.73 -7.46
C LEU A 49 0.89 -4.10 -6.20
N ILE A 50 0.09 -3.35 -5.42
CA ILE A 50 0.57 -2.74 -4.19
C ILE A 50 1.15 -3.80 -3.24
N LYS A 51 0.45 -4.93 -3.08
CA LYS A 51 0.92 -6.04 -2.22
C LYS A 51 2.23 -6.65 -2.73
N GLU A 52 2.35 -6.84 -4.04
CA GLU A 52 3.53 -7.47 -4.65
C GLU A 52 4.75 -6.56 -4.59
N VAL A 53 4.61 -5.32 -5.04
CA VAL A 53 5.70 -4.33 -5.05
C VAL A 53 6.16 -4.00 -3.63
N SER A 54 5.23 -3.87 -2.68
CA SER A 54 5.58 -3.61 -1.28
C SER A 54 6.48 -4.69 -0.66
N LYS A 55 6.34 -5.95 -1.09
CA LYS A 55 7.24 -7.03 -0.64
C LYS A 55 8.64 -6.91 -1.22
N ALA A 56 8.77 -6.36 -2.43
CA ALA A 56 10.05 -6.20 -3.12
C ALA A 56 10.84 -4.98 -2.62
N ILE A 57 10.15 -3.94 -2.14
CA ILE A 57 10.81 -2.72 -1.63
C ILE A 57 11.41 -3.02 -0.25
N GLN A 58 12.75 -2.95 -0.14
CA GLN A 58 13.47 -3.21 1.11
C GLN A 58 13.41 -2.03 2.09
N ASP A 59 13.51 -0.80 1.60
CA ASP A 59 13.44 0.40 2.44
C ASP A 59 12.03 0.61 2.99
N PRO A 60 11.85 0.66 4.33
CA PRO A 60 10.53 0.80 4.93
C PRO A 60 9.83 2.13 4.60
N LYS A 61 10.59 3.23 4.52
CA LYS A 61 10.03 4.55 4.21
C LYS A 61 9.59 4.65 2.75
N LEU A 62 10.39 4.08 1.84
CA LEU A 62 10.02 4.02 0.44
C LEU A 62 8.79 3.12 0.22
N ARG A 63 8.70 2.01 0.94
CA ARG A 63 7.54 1.11 0.92
C ARG A 63 6.28 1.84 1.39
N GLU A 64 6.36 2.54 2.52
CA GLU A 64 5.25 3.35 3.06
C GLU A 64 4.81 4.42 2.06
N MET A 65 5.76 5.16 1.50
CA MET A 65 5.47 6.17 0.49
C MET A 65 4.79 5.57 -0.74
N PHE A 66 5.27 4.45 -1.26
CA PHE A 66 4.65 3.76 -2.39
C PHE A 66 3.21 3.35 -2.07
N GLN A 67 2.98 2.72 -0.91
CA GLN A 67 1.65 2.24 -0.50
C GLN A 67 0.62 3.37 -0.35
N ASN A 68 1.05 4.55 0.03
CA ASN A 68 0.18 5.71 0.20
C ASN A 68 0.02 6.54 -1.08
N CYS A 69 1.09 6.72 -1.85
CA CYS A 69 1.08 7.61 -3.02
C CYS A 69 0.56 6.92 -4.29
N TYR A 70 0.94 5.66 -4.52
CA TYR A 70 0.57 4.96 -5.75
C TYR A 70 -0.94 4.90 -5.98
N PRO A 71 -1.79 4.51 -5.00
CA PRO A 71 -3.24 4.46 -5.20
C PRO A 71 -3.96 5.81 -5.04
N ASN A 72 -3.27 6.87 -4.64
CA ASN A 72 -3.90 8.11 -4.23
C ASN A 72 -4.84 8.71 -5.28
N THR A 73 -4.49 8.67 -6.55
CA THR A 73 -5.34 9.18 -7.64
C THR A 73 -6.69 8.46 -7.67
N LEU A 74 -6.68 7.13 -7.58
CA LEU A 74 -7.91 6.32 -7.56
C LEU A 74 -8.69 6.51 -6.26
N ASP A 75 -7.98 6.57 -5.14
CA ASP A 75 -8.59 6.69 -3.82
C ASP A 75 -9.32 8.03 -3.62
N THR A 76 -8.78 9.15 -4.16
CA THR A 76 -9.19 10.50 -3.72
C THR A 76 -9.56 11.47 -4.83
N THR A 77 -9.03 11.33 -6.05
CA THR A 77 -9.13 12.38 -7.07
C THR A 77 -10.02 12.04 -8.26
N VAL A 78 -10.26 10.76 -8.55
CA VAL A 78 -11.16 10.36 -9.62
C VAL A 78 -12.62 10.49 -9.19
N LYS A 79 -13.49 10.97 -10.11
CA LYS A 79 -14.94 10.92 -9.98
C LYS A 79 -15.48 10.15 -11.19
N PHE A 80 -15.81 8.88 -10.99
CA PHE A 80 -16.28 7.98 -12.04
C PHE A 80 -17.80 7.84 -12.01
N GLN A 81 -18.44 7.91 -13.19
CA GLN A 81 -19.87 7.69 -13.35
C GLN A 81 -20.19 7.08 -14.71
N MET A 82 -21.38 6.50 -14.81
CA MET A 82 -21.93 6.06 -16.08
C MET A 82 -23.03 7.03 -16.55
N ASN A 83 -22.84 7.65 -17.69
CA ASN A 83 -23.85 8.47 -18.36
C ASN A 83 -24.60 7.59 -19.39
N GLY A 84 -25.63 6.86 -18.94
CA GLY A 84 -26.27 5.80 -19.69
C GLY A 84 -25.28 4.64 -19.93
N LYS A 85 -24.89 4.43 -21.20
CA LYS A 85 -23.90 3.38 -21.58
C LYS A 85 -22.47 3.93 -21.73
N LYS A 86 -22.27 5.23 -21.59
CA LYS A 86 -20.95 5.85 -21.76
C LYS A 86 -20.31 6.08 -20.39
N PRO A 87 -19.11 5.54 -20.15
CA PRO A 87 -18.35 5.90 -18.97
C PRO A 87 -17.85 7.34 -19.07
N ASP A 88 -17.77 8.01 -17.93
CA ASP A 88 -17.27 9.37 -17.79
C ASP A 88 -16.40 9.43 -16.52
N THR A 89 -15.16 9.86 -16.65
CA THR A 89 -14.22 9.97 -15.54
C THR A 89 -13.65 11.37 -15.48
N PHE A 90 -13.97 12.07 -14.41
CA PHE A 90 -13.34 13.34 -14.05
C PHE A 90 -12.18 13.09 -13.09
N VAL A 91 -11.07 13.79 -13.27
CA VAL A 91 -9.90 13.72 -12.39
C VAL A 91 -9.57 15.12 -11.88
N ILE A 92 -9.59 15.29 -10.57
CA ILE A 92 -9.11 16.52 -9.94
C ILE A 92 -7.57 16.52 -10.05
N THR A 93 -7.03 17.53 -10.72
CA THR A 93 -5.60 17.56 -11.10
C THR A 93 -4.76 18.56 -10.33
N GLY A 94 -5.26 19.06 -9.22
CA GLY A 94 -4.54 20.01 -8.38
C GLY A 94 -5.36 20.40 -7.15
N ASP A 95 -5.12 21.60 -6.66
CA ASP A 95 -5.75 22.18 -5.47
C ASP A 95 -7.12 22.84 -5.77
N ILE A 96 -7.53 22.88 -7.04
CA ILE A 96 -8.84 23.35 -7.48
C ILE A 96 -9.63 22.22 -8.12
N ASP A 97 -10.96 22.32 -8.11
CA ASP A 97 -11.86 21.34 -8.75
C ASP A 97 -11.87 21.56 -10.28
N ALA A 98 -10.76 21.27 -10.91
CA ALA A 98 -10.54 21.36 -12.34
C ALA A 98 -9.82 20.12 -12.87
N MET A 99 -10.04 19.83 -14.16
CA MET A 99 -9.39 18.74 -14.87
C MET A 99 -8.56 19.30 -16.02
N TRP A 100 -7.25 19.05 -15.96
CA TRP A 100 -6.29 19.41 -17.00
C TRP A 100 -5.94 18.19 -17.83
N LEU A 101 -5.96 18.29 -19.16
CA LEU A 101 -5.73 17.17 -20.05
C LEU A 101 -4.39 16.46 -19.79
N ARG A 102 -3.30 17.21 -19.73
CA ARG A 102 -1.97 16.66 -19.48
C ARG A 102 -1.88 16.00 -18.11
N ASP A 103 -2.35 16.69 -17.09
CA ASP A 103 -2.19 16.25 -15.69
C ASP A 103 -3.06 15.02 -15.40
N SER A 104 -4.31 14.99 -15.84
CA SER A 104 -5.19 13.83 -15.70
C SER A 104 -4.65 12.59 -16.44
N SER A 105 -4.09 12.80 -17.63
CA SER A 105 -3.44 11.72 -18.39
C SER A 105 -2.24 11.16 -17.64
N ALA A 106 -1.38 12.03 -17.10
CA ALA A 106 -0.20 11.63 -16.32
C ALA A 106 -0.58 10.89 -15.04
N GLN A 107 -1.62 11.34 -14.34
CA GLN A 107 -2.10 10.71 -13.09
C GLN A 107 -2.66 9.30 -13.31
N LEU A 108 -3.27 9.02 -14.46
CA LEU A 108 -3.82 7.69 -14.76
C LEU A 108 -2.84 6.79 -15.55
N TRP A 109 -1.78 7.36 -16.11
CA TRP A 109 -0.78 6.60 -16.87
C TRP A 109 -0.21 5.37 -16.15
N PRO A 110 0.13 5.42 -14.85
CA PRO A 110 0.69 4.28 -14.13
C PRO A 110 -0.23 3.06 -14.07
N TYR A 111 -1.53 3.24 -14.26
CA TYR A 111 -2.51 2.15 -14.18
C TYR A 111 -2.81 1.49 -15.52
N LEU A 112 -2.37 2.07 -16.66
CA LEU A 112 -2.66 1.54 -18.00
C LEU A 112 -2.19 0.10 -18.18
N VAL A 113 -1.04 -0.24 -17.62
CA VAL A 113 -0.45 -1.59 -17.70
C VAL A 113 -1.26 -2.65 -16.92
N LEU A 114 -2.17 -2.21 -16.07
CA LEU A 114 -3.01 -3.10 -15.23
C LEU A 114 -4.42 -3.31 -15.80
N MET A 115 -4.75 -2.65 -16.91
CA MET A 115 -6.08 -2.76 -17.53
C MET A 115 -6.37 -4.17 -18.07
N GLU A 116 -5.36 -4.91 -18.48
CA GLU A 116 -5.53 -6.28 -18.95
C GLU A 116 -5.99 -7.16 -17.79
N GLY A 117 -7.25 -7.58 -17.80
CA GLY A 117 -7.82 -8.38 -16.72
C GLY A 117 -8.64 -7.63 -15.67
N ASP A 118 -8.64 -6.28 -15.69
CA ASP A 118 -9.48 -5.46 -14.82
C ASP A 118 -10.46 -4.60 -15.63
N LYS A 119 -11.66 -5.13 -15.86
CA LYS A 119 -12.70 -4.46 -16.67
C LYS A 119 -13.21 -3.15 -16.05
N GLU A 120 -13.22 -3.06 -14.73
CA GLU A 120 -13.66 -1.85 -14.04
C GLU A 120 -12.64 -0.73 -14.26
N LEU A 121 -11.34 -1.05 -14.15
CA LEU A 121 -10.27 -0.12 -14.47
C LEU A 121 -10.28 0.27 -15.95
N GLN A 122 -10.50 -0.67 -16.88
CA GLN A 122 -10.68 -0.35 -18.31
C GLN A 122 -11.81 0.65 -18.53
N THR A 123 -12.93 0.45 -17.83
CA THR A 123 -14.10 1.32 -17.97
C THR A 123 -13.83 2.72 -17.42
N LEU A 124 -13.11 2.82 -16.30
CA LEU A 124 -12.66 4.11 -15.76
C LEU A 124 -11.74 4.84 -16.75
N ILE A 125 -10.76 4.15 -17.32
CA ILE A 125 -9.83 4.74 -18.33
C ILE A 125 -10.58 5.15 -19.60
N ALA A 126 -11.52 4.32 -20.07
CA ALA A 126 -12.38 4.70 -21.20
C ALA A 126 -13.19 5.95 -20.88
N GLY A 127 -13.65 6.11 -19.64
CA GLY A 127 -14.32 7.31 -19.16
C GLY A 127 -13.45 8.57 -19.22
N LEU A 128 -12.16 8.44 -18.93
CA LEU A 128 -11.21 9.55 -19.08
C LEU A 128 -11.05 9.98 -20.53
N ILE A 129 -10.96 9.00 -21.46
CA ILE A 129 -10.82 9.29 -22.91
C ILE A 129 -12.10 9.93 -23.49
N ASN A 130 -13.27 9.54 -22.98
CA ASN A 130 -14.54 10.08 -23.44
C ASN A 130 -14.80 11.52 -22.99
N ARG A 131 -14.12 11.97 -21.95
CA ARG A 131 -14.30 13.31 -21.39
C ARG A 131 -13.46 14.34 -22.08
#